data_63ca0c472410bba5e382a4c97b88a5f7
#
_entry.id   63ca0c472410bba5e382a4c97b88a5f7
#
_cell.length_a   1.000
_cell.length_b   1.000
_cell.length_c   1.000
_cell.angle_alpha   90.00
_cell.angle_beta   90.00
_cell.angle_gamma   90.00
#
_symmetry.space_group_name_H-M   'P 1'
#
loop_
_entity.id
_entity.type
_entity.pdbx_description
1 polymer ?
#
loop_
_entity_poly.entity_id
_entity_poly.type
_entity_poly.pdbx_seq_one_letter_code
_entity_poly.pdbx_strand_id
1 'polypeptide(L)'
;MNKMAVSIAVTSGKGGVGKTNTAVNLAASLRQLGKRVVLFDADFGMANAHIMLGTNPTATVGDFLKGAIGMADTLTETPTGLKFIAGGSGLTELLNLDNKARYNMLSGISSLEDEIDYLIVDSPAGASDSALFFVNAVNIPLIVLVAEPTSFL
;
A
#
# COMPACT_ATOMS: atom_id res chain seq x y z
N MET A 1 17.50 -18.15 -9.48
CA MET A 1 16.05 -18.03 -9.26
C MET A 1 15.76 -16.59 -8.85
N ASN A 2 15.05 -15.85 -9.67
CA ASN A 2 14.55 -14.55 -9.27
C ASN A 2 13.57 -14.76 -8.11
N LYS A 3 13.91 -14.21 -6.94
CA LYS A 3 13.04 -14.25 -5.78
C LYS A 3 11.97 -13.20 -6.02
N MET A 4 10.76 -13.64 -6.32
CA MET A 4 9.60 -12.72 -6.42
C MET A 4 9.38 -12.01 -5.08
N ALA A 5 9.07 -10.73 -5.13
CA ALA A 5 8.71 -9.97 -3.94
C ALA A 5 7.46 -10.56 -3.28
N VAL A 6 7.42 -10.55 -1.95
CA VAL A 6 6.24 -10.96 -1.19
C VAL A 6 5.37 -9.73 -0.95
N SER A 7 4.12 -9.77 -1.38
CA SER A 7 3.15 -8.71 -1.16
C SER A 7 2.18 -9.06 -0.02
N ILE A 8 1.96 -8.10 0.87
CA ILE A 8 1.10 -8.22 2.06
C ILE A 8 0.15 -7.04 2.09
N ALA A 9 -1.16 -7.29 2.05
CA ALA A 9 -2.15 -6.23 2.27
C ALA A 9 -2.61 -6.25 3.72
N VAL A 10 -2.44 -5.15 4.41
CA VAL A 10 -2.97 -4.94 5.77
C VAL A 10 -4.36 -4.35 5.62
N THR A 11 -5.37 -5.08 6.09
CA THR A 11 -6.78 -4.71 5.93
C THR A 11 -7.55 -4.83 7.24
N SER A 12 -8.75 -4.26 7.30
CA SER A 12 -9.64 -4.33 8.45
C SER A 12 -11.09 -4.15 8.02
N GLY A 13 -12.02 -4.74 8.75
CA GLY A 13 -13.45 -4.59 8.50
C GLY A 13 -14.00 -3.19 8.80
N LYS A 14 -13.31 -2.39 9.63
CA LYS A 14 -13.69 -1.01 9.98
C LYS A 14 -12.46 -0.13 10.15
N GLY A 15 -12.65 1.20 10.07
CA GLY A 15 -11.62 2.19 10.33
C GLY A 15 -11.26 2.30 11.82
N GLY A 16 -10.09 2.88 12.13
CA GLY A 16 -9.69 3.20 13.49
C GLY A 16 -9.22 2.02 14.35
N VAL A 17 -8.91 0.85 13.74
CA VAL A 17 -8.48 -0.38 14.47
C VAL A 17 -6.96 -0.53 14.54
N GLY A 18 -6.18 0.44 14.06
CA GLY A 18 -4.72 0.36 14.07
C GLY A 18 -4.11 -0.26 12.81
N LYS A 19 -4.82 -0.33 11.71
CA LYS A 19 -4.39 -0.88 10.43
C LYS A 19 -3.13 -0.18 9.90
N THR A 20 -3.13 1.15 9.79
CA THR A 20 -1.98 1.94 9.36
C THR A 20 -0.78 1.78 10.29
N ASN A 21 -0.98 1.80 11.60
CA ASN A 21 0.07 1.50 12.59
C ASN A 21 0.70 0.13 12.35
N THR A 22 -0.12 -0.88 12.10
CA THR A 22 0.36 -2.25 11.82
C THR A 22 1.17 -2.28 10.53
N ALA A 23 0.68 -1.66 9.46
CA ALA A 23 1.36 -1.62 8.17
C ALA A 23 2.73 -0.90 8.27
N VAL A 24 2.77 0.28 8.89
CA VAL A 24 4.00 1.07 9.08
C VAL A 24 5.02 0.30 9.92
N ASN A 25 4.61 -0.26 11.06
CA ASN A 25 5.52 -0.99 11.93
C ASN A 25 6.00 -2.30 11.31
N LEU A 26 5.17 -3.02 10.57
CA LEU A 26 5.58 -4.20 9.83
C LEU A 26 6.65 -3.85 8.78
N ALA A 27 6.41 -2.82 7.98
CA ALA A 27 7.36 -2.35 6.99
C ALA A 27 8.69 -1.90 7.61
N ALA A 28 8.62 -1.13 8.70
CA ALA A 28 9.81 -0.68 9.43
C ALA A 28 10.60 -1.85 10.03
N SER A 29 9.94 -2.83 10.62
CA SER A 29 10.58 -4.02 11.19
C SER A 29 11.28 -4.86 10.12
N LEU A 30 10.65 -5.08 8.98
CA LEU A 30 11.27 -5.77 7.84
C LEU A 30 12.48 -5.00 7.31
N ARG A 31 12.41 -3.66 7.28
CA ARG A 31 13.54 -2.82 6.88
C ARG A 31 14.71 -2.94 7.86
N GLN A 32 14.44 -2.97 9.17
CA GLN A 32 15.46 -3.18 10.21
C GLN A 32 16.14 -4.56 10.08
N LEU A 33 15.43 -5.57 9.59
CA LEU A 33 15.98 -6.89 9.26
C LEU A 33 16.78 -6.91 7.94
N GLY A 34 17.08 -5.74 7.36
CA GLY A 34 17.88 -5.62 6.15
C GLY A 34 17.14 -5.91 4.85
N LYS A 35 15.79 -6.01 4.88
CA LYS A 35 15.00 -6.26 3.67
C LYS A 35 14.77 -4.98 2.87
N ARG A 36 14.66 -5.13 1.55
CA ARG A 36 14.23 -4.05 0.65
C ARG A 36 12.70 -4.00 0.68
N VAL A 37 12.15 -2.97 1.28
CA VAL A 37 10.70 -2.87 1.56
C VAL A 37 10.13 -1.61 0.95
N VAL A 38 8.97 -1.75 0.31
CA VAL A 38 8.10 -0.66 -0.09
C VAL A 38 6.82 -0.71 0.72
N LEU A 39 6.44 0.40 1.33
CA LEU A 39 5.11 0.62 1.91
C LEU A 39 4.27 1.44 0.93
N PHE A 40 3.15 0.89 0.51
CA PHE A 40 2.17 1.57 -0.32
C PHE A 40 0.95 1.96 0.51
N ASP A 41 0.72 3.27 0.68
CA ASP A 41 -0.46 3.81 1.32
C ASP A 41 -1.61 3.92 0.32
N ALA A 42 -2.52 2.97 0.36
CA ALA A 42 -3.69 2.90 -0.49
C ALA A 42 -4.98 3.40 0.20
N ASP A 43 -4.90 3.86 1.45
CA ASP A 43 -6.02 4.43 2.21
C ASP A 43 -6.05 5.97 2.07
N PHE A 44 -6.75 6.45 1.07
CA PHE A 44 -6.74 7.86 0.63
C PHE A 44 -7.62 8.80 1.46
N GLY A 45 -8.42 8.28 2.36
CA GLY A 45 -9.31 9.08 3.19
C GLY A 45 -8.64 9.68 4.41
N MET A 46 -7.57 9.06 4.91
CA MET A 46 -6.87 9.40 6.15
C MET A 46 -5.37 9.08 6.07
N ALA A 47 -4.74 9.42 4.94
CA ALA A 47 -3.34 9.09 4.66
C ALA A 47 -2.38 9.72 5.68
N ASN A 48 -2.12 9.04 6.80
CA ASN A 48 -1.21 9.47 7.85
C ASN A 48 0.13 8.69 7.83
N ALA A 49 0.27 7.69 6.97
CA ALA A 49 1.47 6.88 6.92
C ALA A 49 2.72 7.71 6.63
N HIS A 50 2.64 8.70 5.73
CA HIS A 50 3.75 9.60 5.41
C HIS A 50 4.21 10.43 6.61
N ILE A 51 3.28 10.86 7.49
CA ILE A 51 3.59 11.60 8.72
C ILE A 51 4.35 10.69 9.69
N MET A 52 3.87 9.47 9.90
CA MET A 52 4.52 8.48 10.76
C MET A 52 5.93 8.12 10.26
N LEU A 53 6.14 8.15 8.96
CA LEU A 53 7.43 7.86 8.32
C LEU A 53 8.36 9.06 8.22
N GLY A 54 7.90 10.26 8.60
CA GLY A 54 8.68 11.49 8.50
C GLY A 54 9.06 11.84 7.06
N THR A 55 8.19 11.55 6.10
CA THR A 55 8.43 11.80 4.68
C THR A 55 7.33 12.67 4.07
N ASN A 56 7.65 13.34 2.97
CA ASN A 56 6.71 14.18 2.24
C ASN A 56 6.74 13.81 0.75
N PRO A 57 5.88 12.90 0.29
CA PRO A 57 5.89 12.45 -1.10
C PRO A 57 5.49 13.59 -2.03
N THR A 58 6.22 13.75 -3.12
CA THR A 58 5.99 14.76 -4.16
C THR A 58 5.26 14.20 -5.37
N ALA A 59 5.17 12.87 -5.48
CA ALA A 59 4.50 12.16 -6.55
C ALA A 59 3.63 11.02 -5.99
N THR A 60 2.57 10.68 -6.69
CA THR A 60 1.57 9.72 -6.24
C THR A 60 1.27 8.67 -7.31
N VAL A 61 0.65 7.56 -6.91
CA VAL A 61 0.12 6.58 -7.87
C VAL A 61 -0.94 7.21 -8.78
N GLY A 62 -1.70 8.18 -8.26
CA GLY A 62 -2.63 8.95 -9.08
C GLY A 62 -1.95 9.65 -10.26
N ASP A 63 -0.75 10.19 -10.07
CA ASP A 63 0.03 10.83 -11.14
C ASP A 63 0.54 9.80 -12.15
N PHE A 64 0.99 8.65 -11.67
CA PHE A 64 1.34 7.52 -12.53
C PHE A 64 0.16 7.05 -13.40
N LEU A 65 -1.02 6.86 -12.82
CA LEU A 65 -2.20 6.40 -13.54
C LEU A 65 -2.73 7.40 -14.57
N LYS A 66 -2.46 8.69 -14.36
CA LYS A 66 -2.72 9.75 -15.36
C LYS A 66 -1.69 9.77 -16.48
N GLY A 67 -0.65 8.96 -16.40
CA GLY A 67 0.41 8.88 -17.40
C GLY A 67 1.45 10.02 -17.33
N ALA A 68 1.49 10.78 -16.23
CA ALA A 68 2.41 11.90 -16.06
C ALA A 68 3.83 11.44 -15.73
N ILE A 69 3.98 10.30 -15.04
CA ILE A 69 5.25 9.76 -14.53
C ILE A 69 5.28 8.24 -14.59
N GLY A 70 6.46 7.63 -14.43
CA GLY A 70 6.60 6.19 -14.25
C GLY A 70 6.32 5.74 -12.80
N MET A 71 6.09 4.44 -12.57
CA MET A 71 5.86 3.91 -11.22
C MET A 71 7.08 4.13 -10.32
N ALA A 72 8.28 3.98 -10.83
CA ALA A 72 9.52 4.23 -10.07
C ALA A 72 9.62 5.67 -9.54
N ASP A 73 9.05 6.65 -10.25
CA ASP A 73 9.04 8.05 -9.85
C ASP A 73 8.11 8.34 -8.67
N THR A 74 7.21 7.41 -8.34
CA THR A 74 6.35 7.52 -7.15
C THR A 74 7.06 7.13 -5.85
N LEU A 75 8.22 6.48 -5.95
CA LEU A 75 8.98 6.03 -4.78
C LEU A 75 9.59 7.22 -4.05
N THR A 76 9.25 7.37 -2.78
CA THR A 76 9.87 8.32 -1.87
C THR A 76 10.69 7.57 -0.83
N GLU A 77 11.97 7.91 -0.69
CA GLU A 77 12.82 7.32 0.33
C GLU A 77 12.59 8.01 1.68
N THR A 78 12.40 7.21 2.73
CA THR A 78 12.24 7.71 4.09
C THR A 78 13.61 7.81 4.78
N PRO A 79 13.73 8.55 5.91
CA PRO A 79 14.99 8.65 6.65
C PRO A 79 15.59 7.31 7.10
N THR A 80 14.78 6.26 7.20
CA THR A 80 15.22 4.91 7.58
C THR A 80 15.61 4.03 6.39
N GLY A 81 15.51 4.56 5.16
CA GLY A 81 15.75 3.80 3.93
C GLY A 81 14.59 2.88 3.52
N LEU A 82 13.45 2.95 4.22
CA LEU A 82 12.19 2.39 3.76
C LEU A 82 11.70 3.21 2.57
N LYS A 83 11.26 2.56 1.50
CA LYS A 83 10.63 3.24 0.37
C LYS A 83 9.13 3.35 0.59
N PHE A 84 8.55 4.47 0.21
CA PHE A 84 7.14 4.78 0.41
C PHE A 84 6.48 5.18 -0.91
N ILE A 85 5.27 4.70 -1.15
CA ILE A 85 4.41 5.10 -2.28
C ILE A 85 3.12 5.70 -1.71
N ALA A 86 2.85 6.94 -2.07
CA ALA A 86 1.58 7.58 -1.78
C ALA A 86 0.57 7.31 -2.90
N GLY A 87 -0.64 6.96 -2.54
CA GLY A 87 -1.69 6.72 -3.52
C GLY A 87 -2.22 8.00 -4.18
N GLY A 88 -2.38 9.03 -3.40
CA GLY A 88 -2.94 10.31 -3.85
C GLY A 88 -4.47 10.35 -3.82
N SER A 89 -5.02 11.55 -3.86
CA SER A 89 -6.45 11.78 -3.91
C SER A 89 -7.07 11.27 -5.22
N GLY A 90 -8.27 10.71 -5.15
CA GLY A 90 -9.00 10.22 -6.32
C GLY A 90 -8.62 8.82 -6.80
N LEU A 91 -7.63 8.15 -6.18
CA LEU A 91 -7.24 6.79 -6.60
C LEU A 91 -8.36 5.77 -6.32
N THR A 92 -9.07 5.92 -5.21
CA THR A 92 -10.19 5.01 -4.87
C THR A 92 -11.27 5.06 -5.95
N GLU A 93 -11.63 6.26 -6.42
CA GLU A 93 -12.59 6.44 -7.50
C GLU A 93 -12.06 5.83 -8.81
N LEU A 94 -10.79 6.05 -9.14
CA LEU A 94 -10.18 5.46 -10.33
C LEU A 94 -10.20 3.93 -10.28
N LEU A 95 -9.87 3.32 -9.15
CA LEU A 95 -9.85 1.88 -8.99
C LEU A 95 -11.25 1.27 -8.96
N ASN A 96 -12.25 1.99 -8.48
CA ASN A 96 -13.63 1.49 -8.46
C ASN A 96 -14.27 1.52 -9.86
N LEU A 97 -13.89 2.48 -10.71
CA LEU A 97 -14.56 2.76 -11.98
C LEU A 97 -13.85 2.18 -13.20
N ASP A 98 -12.56 1.83 -13.12
CA ASP A 98 -11.76 1.53 -14.30
C ASP A 98 -10.85 0.29 -14.14
N ASN A 99 -11.21 -0.79 -14.84
CA ASN A 99 -10.39 -1.99 -14.92
C ASN A 99 -9.01 -1.75 -15.55
N LYS A 100 -8.90 -0.76 -16.44
CA LYS A 100 -7.62 -0.38 -17.04
C LYS A 100 -6.69 0.25 -16.01
N ALA A 101 -7.22 1.10 -15.13
CA ALA A 101 -6.45 1.66 -14.01
C ALA A 101 -5.93 0.57 -13.08
N ARG A 102 -6.76 -0.42 -12.76
CA ARG A 102 -6.38 -1.60 -11.95
C ARG A 102 -5.24 -2.38 -12.60
N TYR A 103 -5.38 -2.68 -13.89
CA TYR A 103 -4.34 -3.40 -14.64
C TYR A 103 -3.04 -2.60 -14.69
N ASN A 104 -3.09 -1.32 -15.02
CA ASN A 104 -1.92 -0.46 -15.10
C ASN A 104 -1.20 -0.37 -13.74
N MET A 105 -1.95 -0.27 -12.65
CA MET A 105 -1.37 -0.24 -11.31
C MET A 105 -0.65 -1.54 -10.98
N LEU A 106 -1.26 -2.69 -11.22
CA LEU A 106 -0.61 -4.00 -10.99
C LEU A 106 0.64 -4.15 -11.85
N SER A 107 0.58 -3.78 -13.12
CA SER A 107 1.73 -3.81 -14.02
C SER A 107 2.85 -2.88 -13.55
N GLY A 108 2.51 -1.68 -13.08
CA GLY A 108 3.48 -0.74 -12.51
C GLY A 108 4.14 -1.30 -11.25
N ILE A 109 3.37 -1.87 -10.33
CA ILE A 109 3.91 -2.50 -9.12
C ILE A 109 4.82 -3.69 -9.49
N SER A 110 4.41 -4.52 -10.44
CA SER A 110 5.22 -5.66 -10.89
C SER A 110 6.56 -5.21 -11.49
N SER A 111 6.65 -4.02 -12.07
CA SER A 111 7.92 -3.48 -12.55
C SER A 111 8.95 -3.20 -11.46
N LEU A 112 8.54 -3.15 -10.20
CA LEU A 112 9.40 -2.93 -9.03
C LEU A 112 9.87 -4.23 -8.36
N GLU A 113 9.32 -5.40 -8.75
CA GLU A 113 9.51 -6.67 -8.02
C GLU A 113 10.98 -7.11 -7.92
N ASP A 114 11.80 -6.83 -8.91
CA ASP A 114 13.23 -7.18 -8.90
C ASP A 114 14.04 -6.33 -7.90
N GLU A 115 13.52 -5.17 -7.53
CA GLU A 115 14.21 -4.21 -6.65
C GLU A 115 13.80 -4.31 -5.18
N ILE A 116 12.75 -5.08 -4.88
CA ILE A 116 12.17 -5.17 -3.54
C ILE A 116 12.06 -6.63 -3.06
N ASP A 117 12.06 -6.83 -1.76
CA ASP A 117 11.80 -8.13 -1.14
C ASP A 117 10.35 -8.22 -0.62
N TYR A 118 9.81 -7.09 -0.15
CA TYR A 118 8.45 -6.99 0.38
C TYR A 118 7.74 -5.74 -0.10
N LEU A 119 6.47 -5.92 -0.48
CA LEU A 119 5.50 -4.85 -0.68
C LEU A 119 4.44 -4.93 0.43
N ILE A 120 4.34 -3.90 1.24
CA ILE A 120 3.29 -3.78 2.26
C ILE A 120 2.26 -2.78 1.75
N VAL A 121 1.01 -3.19 1.65
CA VAL A 121 -0.10 -2.34 1.22
C VAL A 121 -0.97 -2.02 2.42
N ASP A 122 -1.06 -0.75 2.78
CA ASP A 122 -2.06 -0.25 3.72
C ASP A 122 -3.36 -0.02 2.96
N SER A 123 -4.24 -1.02 2.97
CA SER A 123 -5.45 -1.01 2.15
C SER A 123 -6.56 -0.15 2.77
N PRO A 124 -7.52 0.34 1.98
CA PRO A 124 -8.71 0.97 2.52
C PRO A 124 -9.44 0.05 3.51
N ALA A 125 -10.07 0.63 4.54
CA ALA A 125 -10.88 -0.11 5.49
C ALA A 125 -12.22 -0.55 4.87
N GLY A 126 -12.82 -1.61 5.42
CA GLY A 126 -14.11 -2.11 5.01
C GLY A 126 -14.05 -3.09 3.83
N ALA A 127 -15.19 -3.31 3.20
CA ALA A 127 -15.39 -4.27 2.12
C ALA A 127 -15.73 -3.57 0.78
N SER A 128 -15.15 -2.38 0.54
CA SER A 128 -15.29 -1.69 -0.74
C SER A 128 -14.58 -2.46 -1.86
N ASP A 129 -14.96 -2.20 -3.11
CA ASP A 129 -14.32 -2.83 -4.27
C ASP A 129 -12.82 -2.56 -4.31
N SER A 130 -12.37 -1.37 -3.92
CA SER A 130 -10.95 -1.03 -3.83
C SER A 130 -10.23 -1.81 -2.73
N ALA A 131 -10.84 -1.98 -1.54
CA ALA A 131 -10.26 -2.80 -0.47
C ALA A 131 -10.13 -4.27 -0.90
N LEU A 132 -11.20 -4.84 -1.48
CA LEU A 132 -11.19 -6.21 -1.99
C LEU A 132 -10.20 -6.40 -3.15
N PHE A 133 -10.03 -5.39 -3.99
CA PHE A 133 -9.03 -5.42 -5.05
C PHE A 133 -7.61 -5.64 -4.49
N PHE A 134 -7.19 -4.88 -3.47
CA PHE A 134 -5.87 -5.05 -2.86
C PHE A 134 -5.72 -6.40 -2.16
N VAL A 135 -6.74 -6.82 -1.42
CA VAL A 135 -6.73 -8.12 -0.71
C VAL A 135 -6.58 -9.29 -1.68
N ASN A 136 -7.24 -9.22 -2.84
CA ASN A 136 -7.18 -10.27 -3.85
C ASN A 136 -5.89 -10.25 -4.69
N ALA A 137 -5.21 -9.10 -4.77
CA ALA A 137 -4.03 -8.90 -5.59
C ALA A 137 -2.71 -9.33 -4.91
N VAL A 138 -2.70 -9.54 -3.59
CA VAL A 138 -1.49 -9.83 -2.81
C VAL A 138 -1.31 -11.30 -2.50
N ASN A 139 -0.07 -11.67 -2.10
CA ASN A 139 0.23 -13.03 -1.65
C ASN A 139 -0.38 -13.33 -0.27
N ILE A 140 -0.36 -12.34 0.65
CA ILE A 140 -0.78 -12.53 2.04
C ILE A 140 -1.73 -11.39 2.44
N PRO A 141 -3.02 -11.65 2.65
CA PRO A 141 -3.91 -10.71 3.34
C PRO A 141 -3.69 -10.82 4.85
N LEU A 142 -3.43 -9.69 5.51
CA LEU A 142 -3.28 -9.55 6.95
C LEU A 142 -4.48 -8.76 7.50
N ILE A 143 -5.33 -9.42 8.26
CA ILE A 143 -6.55 -8.80 8.81
C ILE A 143 -6.29 -8.30 10.22
N VAL A 144 -6.49 -7.00 10.45
CA VAL A 144 -6.41 -6.39 11.77
C VAL A 144 -7.80 -6.36 12.40
N LEU A 145 -7.91 -6.96 13.57
CA LEU A 145 -9.16 -7.04 14.34
C LEU A 145 -8.95 -6.42 15.72
N VAL A 146 -9.99 -5.76 16.22
CA VAL A 146 -10.08 -5.33 17.62
C VAL A 146 -11.08 -6.25 18.30
N ALA A 147 -10.83 -6.63 19.56
CA ALA A 147 -11.71 -7.51 20.34
C ALA A 147 -12.99 -6.77 20.78
N GLU A 148 -13.75 -6.31 19.82
CA GLU A 148 -15.06 -5.69 19.98
C GLU A 148 -16.11 -6.48 19.18
N PRO A 149 -17.35 -6.57 19.65
CA PRO A 149 -18.40 -7.32 18.92
C PRO A 149 -18.56 -6.90 17.45
N THR A 150 -18.43 -5.61 17.17
CA THR A 150 -18.56 -5.06 15.82
C THR A 150 -17.40 -5.36 14.87
N SER A 151 -16.25 -5.82 15.39
CA SER A 151 -15.09 -6.19 14.57
C SER A 151 -15.23 -7.58 13.93
N PHE A 152 -16.19 -8.39 14.41
CA PHE A 152 -16.43 -9.76 13.95
C PHE A 152 -17.67 -9.87 13.05
N LEU A 153 -18.34 -8.78 12.81
CA LEU A 153 -19.48 -8.69 11.92
C LEU A 153 -19.07 -8.24 10.53
#